data_45afe78138b660eaa9903c044b1f1ca9
#
_entry.id   45afe78138b660eaa9903c044b1f1ca9
#
_cell.length_a   1.000
_cell.length_b   1.000
_cell.length_c   1.000
_cell.angle_alpha   90.00
_cell.angle_beta   90.00
_cell.angle_gamma   90.00
#
_symmetry.space_group_name_H-M   'P 1'
#
loop_
_entity.id
_entity.type
_entity.pdbx_description
1 polymer ?
#
loop_
_entity_poly.entity_id
_entity_poly.type
_entity_poly.pdbx_seq_one_letter_code
_entity_poly.pdbx_strand_id
1 'polypeptide(L)'
;MKRFLLLFAVITLVSLLTSCTGGIRLLEFPFDPAGRSLNSPQSELMANVAGRYIVFVSDRRGNQDIYLFDTHDRRLIDLPGLNSLDAIASNPAVSEDGRTIVFAATRQGCSGIYLYNRDTRQLRNLTENLQADVRNPTISADGSTIAFESSENGQWDIVIYDRSGKPLPIPIQ
;
A
#
# COMPACT_ATOMS: atom_id res chain seq x y z
N MET A 1 13.84 -44.74 46.62
CA MET A 1 13.44 -43.33 46.66
C MET A 1 14.18 -42.47 45.63
N LYS A 2 15.52 -42.43 45.58
CA LYS A 2 16.27 -41.59 44.63
C LYS A 2 15.96 -41.86 43.13
N ARG A 3 15.75 -43.11 42.73
CA ARG A 3 15.41 -43.45 41.32
C ARG A 3 14.01 -43.02 40.91
N PHE A 4 13.05 -43.00 41.84
CA PHE A 4 11.70 -42.50 41.56
C PHE A 4 11.67 -40.96 41.43
N LEU A 5 12.47 -40.25 42.22
CA LEU A 5 12.59 -38.80 42.12
C LEU A 5 13.24 -38.37 40.79
N LEU A 6 14.22 -39.13 40.32
CA LEU A 6 14.90 -38.88 39.03
C LEU A 6 13.97 -39.12 37.85
N LEU A 7 13.15 -40.16 37.91
CA LEU A 7 12.13 -40.43 36.86
C LEU A 7 11.07 -39.33 36.80
N PHE A 8 10.63 -38.85 37.96
CA PHE A 8 9.64 -37.78 38.05
C PHE A 8 10.20 -36.45 37.52
N ALA A 9 11.46 -36.11 37.81
CA ALA A 9 12.17 -34.93 37.32
C ALA A 9 12.39 -34.99 35.80
N VAL A 10 12.66 -36.13 35.21
CA VAL A 10 12.84 -36.32 33.77
C VAL A 10 11.48 -36.17 33.05
N ILE A 11 10.40 -36.74 33.61
CA ILE A 11 9.05 -36.64 33.03
C ILE A 11 8.55 -35.19 33.05
N THR A 12 8.79 -34.44 34.13
CA THR A 12 8.44 -33.02 34.23
C THR A 12 9.25 -32.15 33.27
N LEU A 13 10.54 -32.46 33.07
CA LEU A 13 11.40 -31.75 32.15
C LEU A 13 11.01 -31.99 30.69
N VAL A 14 10.60 -33.22 30.34
CA VAL A 14 10.12 -33.54 28.98
C VAL A 14 8.77 -32.85 28.68
N SER A 15 7.86 -32.74 29.66
CA SER A 15 6.59 -32.07 29.49
C SER A 15 6.73 -30.54 29.34
N LEU A 16 7.82 -29.94 29.85
CA LEU A 16 8.11 -28.50 29.65
C LEU A 16 8.66 -28.19 28.26
N LEU A 17 9.23 -29.19 27.56
CA LEU A 17 9.77 -29.00 26.20
C LEU A 17 8.74 -29.13 25.08
N THR A 18 7.53 -29.60 25.37
CA THR A 18 6.46 -29.72 24.37
C THR A 18 5.56 -28.48 24.25
N SER A 19 5.87 -27.41 25.00
CA SER A 19 5.02 -26.20 25.03
C SER A 19 5.19 -25.25 23.83
N CYS A 20 6.03 -25.56 22.86
CA CYS A 20 6.27 -24.71 21.68
C CYS A 20 5.97 -25.39 20.35
N THR A 21 5.05 -26.36 20.29
CA THR A 21 4.46 -26.79 19.03
C THR A 21 3.19 -25.98 18.72
N GLY A 22 3.32 -24.67 18.73
CA GLY A 22 2.45 -23.84 17.94
C GLY A 22 2.73 -24.19 16.49
N GLY A 23 2.02 -25.18 15.94
CA GLY A 23 2.07 -25.47 14.51
C GLY A 23 1.88 -24.16 13.77
N ILE A 24 2.76 -23.87 12.82
CA ILE A 24 2.55 -22.80 11.84
C ILE A 24 1.16 -23.09 11.27
N ARG A 25 0.12 -22.39 11.76
CA ARG A 25 -1.14 -22.32 11.05
C ARG A 25 -0.80 -21.56 9.76
N LEU A 26 -0.50 -22.31 8.71
CA LEU A 26 -0.69 -21.80 7.37
C LEU A 26 -2.16 -21.39 7.34
N LEU A 27 -2.40 -20.08 7.50
CA LEU A 27 -3.70 -19.51 7.19
C LEU A 27 -3.86 -19.78 5.71
N GLU A 28 -4.62 -20.83 5.38
CA GLU A 28 -5.10 -21.04 4.04
C GLU A 28 -6.08 -19.91 3.73
N PHE A 29 -5.52 -18.76 3.35
CA PHE A 29 -6.31 -17.78 2.62
C PHE A 29 -6.65 -18.44 1.29
N PRO A 30 -7.92 -18.45 0.88
CA PRO A 30 -8.26 -18.93 -0.44
C PRO A 30 -7.55 -18.02 -1.45
N PHE A 31 -6.43 -18.52 -1.99
CA PHE A 31 -5.78 -17.87 -3.10
C PHE A 31 -6.70 -17.93 -4.31
N ASP A 32 -6.90 -16.81 -4.99
CA ASP A 32 -7.38 -16.82 -6.36
C ASP A 32 -6.17 -17.03 -7.29
N PRO A 33 -5.95 -18.24 -7.84
CA PRO A 33 -4.84 -18.49 -8.76
C PRO A 33 -4.87 -17.60 -10.00
N ALA A 34 -6.03 -17.02 -10.32
CA ALA A 34 -6.22 -16.07 -11.41
C ALA A 34 -5.83 -14.64 -11.01
N GLY A 35 -5.46 -14.39 -9.74
CA GLY A 35 -5.00 -13.09 -9.25
C GLY A 35 -6.06 -11.98 -9.31
N ARG A 36 -7.35 -12.33 -9.24
CA ARG A 36 -8.48 -11.39 -9.30
C ARG A 36 -9.02 -11.00 -7.93
N SER A 37 -8.61 -11.71 -6.88
CA SER A 37 -8.98 -11.41 -5.50
C SER A 37 -8.02 -10.40 -4.87
N LEU A 38 -8.37 -9.95 -3.64
CA LEU A 38 -7.53 -9.05 -2.86
C LEU A 38 -6.13 -9.64 -2.63
N ASN A 39 -6.08 -10.93 -2.21
CA ASN A 39 -4.82 -11.62 -1.94
C ASN A 39 -4.46 -12.57 -3.08
N SER A 40 -3.16 -12.61 -3.42
CA SER A 40 -2.57 -13.49 -4.41
C SER A 40 -1.41 -14.30 -3.79
N PRO A 41 -0.75 -15.21 -4.52
CA PRO A 41 0.48 -15.85 -4.04
C PRO A 41 1.67 -14.91 -3.86
N GLN A 42 1.62 -13.71 -4.41
CA GLN A 42 2.63 -12.67 -4.32
C GLN A 42 2.37 -11.72 -3.15
N SER A 43 3.25 -10.72 -2.98
CA SER A 43 3.11 -9.73 -1.91
C SER A 43 2.04 -8.70 -2.23
N GLU A 44 1.20 -8.39 -1.24
CA GLU A 44 0.31 -7.25 -1.21
C GLU A 44 0.79 -6.29 -0.12
N LEU A 45 1.09 -5.05 -0.49
CA LEU A 45 1.77 -4.07 0.36
C LEU A 45 1.04 -2.73 0.37
N MET A 46 1.33 -1.90 1.37
CA MET A 46 0.95 -0.48 1.42
C MET A 46 -0.55 -0.24 1.18
N ALA A 47 -1.41 -1.08 1.78
CA ALA A 47 -2.84 -0.95 1.63
C ALA A 47 -3.38 0.33 2.28
N ASN A 48 -4.26 1.04 1.56
CA ASN A 48 -5.02 2.18 2.03
C ASN A 48 -6.51 1.96 1.74
N VAL A 49 -7.36 2.33 2.70
CA VAL A 49 -8.81 2.12 2.63
C VAL A 49 -9.54 3.46 2.63
N ALA A 50 -10.48 3.64 1.70
CA ALA A 50 -11.43 4.73 1.72
C ALA A 50 -12.82 4.22 1.25
N GLY A 51 -13.85 4.45 2.06
CA GLY A 51 -15.19 3.92 1.81
C GLY A 51 -15.15 2.39 1.58
N ARG A 52 -15.64 1.94 0.43
CA ARG A 52 -15.63 0.53 0.03
C ARG A 52 -14.39 0.09 -0.75
N TYR A 53 -13.45 0.98 -0.98
CA TYR A 53 -12.30 0.72 -1.83
C TYR A 53 -11.03 0.47 -1.01
N ILE A 54 -10.25 -0.51 -1.44
CA ILE A 54 -8.90 -0.78 -0.94
C ILE A 54 -7.95 -0.60 -2.11
N VAL A 55 -7.05 0.36 -2.02
CA VAL A 55 -5.94 0.51 -2.96
C VAL A 55 -4.67 -0.06 -2.34
N PHE A 56 -3.85 -0.74 -3.11
CA PHE A 56 -2.64 -1.39 -2.61
C PHE A 56 -1.61 -1.59 -3.73
N VAL A 57 -0.39 -1.93 -3.35
CA VAL A 57 0.67 -2.33 -4.26
C VAL A 57 0.78 -3.85 -4.26
N SER A 58 0.97 -4.46 -5.42
CA SER A 58 1.30 -5.89 -5.52
C SER A 58 2.26 -6.16 -6.67
N ASP A 59 3.11 -7.17 -6.49
CA ASP A 59 4.04 -7.66 -7.49
C ASP A 59 3.49 -8.88 -8.27
N ARG A 60 2.16 -9.10 -8.23
CA ARG A 60 1.49 -10.25 -8.88
C ARG A 60 1.70 -10.35 -10.39
N ARG A 61 2.17 -9.29 -11.05
CA ARG A 61 2.55 -9.26 -12.48
C ARG A 61 4.04 -9.08 -12.70
N GLY A 62 4.86 -9.25 -11.66
CA GLY A 62 6.32 -9.14 -11.74
C GLY A 62 6.88 -7.73 -11.48
N ASN A 63 6.01 -6.71 -11.36
CA ASN A 63 6.37 -5.35 -10.97
C ASN A 63 5.49 -4.88 -9.81
N GLN A 64 5.95 -3.87 -9.08
CA GLN A 64 5.14 -3.21 -8.06
C GLN A 64 4.11 -2.30 -8.72
N ASP A 65 2.94 -2.87 -8.97
CA ASP A 65 1.80 -2.23 -9.61
C ASP A 65 0.73 -1.83 -8.59
N ILE A 66 -0.04 -0.79 -8.90
CA ILE A 66 -1.20 -0.36 -8.12
C ILE A 66 -2.43 -1.18 -8.50
N TYR A 67 -3.16 -1.64 -7.49
CA TYR A 67 -4.42 -2.36 -7.61
C TYR A 67 -5.49 -1.67 -6.77
N LEU A 68 -6.73 -1.72 -7.26
CA LEU A 68 -7.92 -1.23 -6.57
C LEU A 68 -8.91 -2.39 -6.40
N PHE A 69 -9.30 -2.65 -5.17
CA PHE A 69 -10.28 -3.68 -4.83
C PHE A 69 -11.57 -3.05 -4.32
N ASP A 70 -12.70 -3.51 -4.82
CA ASP A 70 -14.02 -3.14 -4.34
C ASP A 70 -14.51 -4.19 -3.34
N THR A 71 -14.68 -3.80 -2.08
CA THR A 71 -15.11 -4.71 -1.01
C THR A 71 -16.57 -5.12 -1.12
N HIS A 72 -17.43 -4.31 -1.75
CA HIS A 72 -18.82 -4.62 -1.99
C HIS A 72 -18.97 -5.68 -3.09
N ASP A 73 -18.34 -5.45 -4.25
CA ASP A 73 -18.38 -6.34 -5.39
C ASP A 73 -17.37 -7.51 -5.29
N ARG A 74 -16.49 -7.45 -4.28
CA ARG A 74 -15.44 -8.44 -3.99
C ARG A 74 -14.55 -8.76 -5.20
N ARG A 75 -14.14 -7.74 -5.92
CA ARG A 75 -13.31 -7.89 -7.12
C ARG A 75 -12.33 -6.74 -7.29
N LEU A 76 -11.27 -7.01 -8.03
CA LEU A 76 -10.38 -5.97 -8.53
C LEU A 76 -11.08 -5.15 -9.60
N ILE A 77 -10.79 -3.85 -9.60
CA ILE A 77 -11.22 -2.89 -10.61
C ILE A 77 -10.06 -2.68 -11.58
N ASP A 78 -10.36 -2.74 -12.88
CA ASP A 78 -9.36 -2.45 -13.90
C ASP A 78 -8.97 -0.96 -13.89
N LEU A 79 -7.66 -0.71 -13.98
CA LEU A 79 -7.05 0.61 -13.97
C LEU A 79 -6.20 0.81 -15.23
N PRO A 80 -6.82 0.89 -16.42
CA PRO A 80 -6.07 0.98 -17.67
C PRO A 80 -5.24 2.26 -17.74
N GLY A 81 -3.94 2.10 -18.08
CA GLY A 81 -3.00 3.22 -18.22
C GLY A 81 -2.43 3.76 -16.92
N LEU A 82 -2.72 3.12 -15.76
CA LEU A 82 -2.13 3.52 -14.49
C LEU A 82 -0.72 2.94 -14.32
N ASN A 83 -0.58 1.63 -14.46
CA ASN A 83 0.68 0.91 -14.23
C ASN A 83 1.59 0.93 -15.47
N SER A 84 2.89 0.99 -15.24
CA SER A 84 3.92 1.06 -16.28
C SER A 84 5.15 0.25 -15.88
N LEU A 85 5.80 -0.40 -16.84
CA LEU A 85 6.99 -1.24 -16.60
C LEU A 85 8.23 -0.45 -16.19
N ASP A 86 8.27 0.85 -16.44
CA ASP A 86 9.41 1.74 -16.16
C ASP A 86 9.27 2.51 -14.84
N ALA A 87 8.25 2.20 -14.04
CA ALA A 87 7.98 2.87 -12.78
C ALA A 87 7.80 1.87 -11.63
N ILE A 88 8.32 2.22 -10.47
CA ILE A 88 8.10 1.51 -9.21
C ILE A 88 7.12 2.33 -8.40
N ALA A 89 5.89 1.83 -8.27
CA ALA A 89 4.82 2.50 -7.55
C ALA A 89 4.87 2.18 -6.04
N SER A 90 4.49 3.17 -5.21
CA SER A 90 4.45 3.03 -3.76
C SER A 90 3.41 3.94 -3.12
N ASN A 91 3.01 3.61 -1.88
CA ASN A 91 2.15 4.41 -1.02
C ASN A 91 0.90 4.96 -1.71
N PRO A 92 0.05 4.10 -2.30
CA PRO A 92 -1.17 4.56 -2.93
C PRO A 92 -2.21 5.00 -1.91
N ALA A 93 -3.00 6.02 -2.26
CA ALA A 93 -4.20 6.43 -1.53
C ALA A 93 -5.33 6.69 -2.52
N VAL A 94 -6.58 6.51 -2.07
CA VAL A 94 -7.77 6.60 -2.92
C VAL A 94 -8.83 7.50 -2.28
N SER A 95 -9.58 8.24 -3.10
CA SER A 95 -10.77 8.99 -2.65
C SER A 95 -11.91 8.04 -2.27
N GLU A 96 -12.85 8.50 -1.43
CA GLU A 96 -13.94 7.68 -0.91
C GLU A 96 -14.85 7.11 -2.01
N ASP A 97 -15.01 7.85 -3.11
CA ASP A 97 -15.77 7.42 -4.28
C ASP A 97 -14.99 6.45 -5.21
N GLY A 98 -13.72 6.19 -4.92
CA GLY A 98 -12.83 5.32 -5.69
C GLY A 98 -12.44 5.86 -7.07
N ARG A 99 -12.67 7.15 -7.38
CA ARG A 99 -12.42 7.73 -8.69
C ARG A 99 -11.02 8.30 -8.85
N THR A 100 -10.44 8.78 -7.76
CA THR A 100 -9.12 9.40 -7.77
C THR A 100 -8.16 8.57 -6.95
N ILE A 101 -7.05 8.17 -7.56
CA ILE A 101 -5.96 7.45 -6.90
C ILE A 101 -4.72 8.35 -6.98
N VAL A 102 -4.05 8.54 -5.85
CA VAL A 102 -2.74 9.18 -5.78
C VAL A 102 -1.71 8.18 -5.30
N PHE A 103 -0.49 8.28 -5.80
CA PHE A 103 0.60 7.40 -5.39
C PHE A 103 1.95 8.05 -5.66
N ALA A 104 2.97 7.62 -4.95
CA ALA A 104 4.34 7.94 -5.29
C ALA A 104 4.86 6.93 -6.31
N ALA A 105 5.67 7.37 -7.25
CA ALA A 105 6.41 6.47 -8.12
C ALA A 105 7.81 7.00 -8.40
N THR A 106 8.76 6.05 -8.52
CA THR A 106 10.11 6.35 -8.98
C THR A 106 10.24 5.89 -10.43
N ARG A 107 10.61 6.83 -11.30
CA ARG A 107 10.87 6.59 -12.71
C ARG A 107 12.23 7.16 -13.07
N GLN A 108 13.12 6.34 -13.62
CA GLN A 108 14.48 6.75 -13.98
C GLN A 108 15.27 7.45 -12.85
N GLY A 109 15.06 7.01 -11.61
CA GLY A 109 15.72 7.57 -10.42
C GLY A 109 15.08 8.84 -9.86
N CYS A 110 14.05 9.40 -10.49
CA CYS A 110 13.32 10.56 -9.99
C CYS A 110 12.01 10.13 -9.32
N SER A 111 11.77 10.64 -8.11
CA SER A 111 10.49 10.44 -7.42
C SER A 111 9.44 11.44 -7.92
N GLY A 112 8.18 11.03 -7.94
CA GLY A 112 7.07 11.89 -8.33
C GLY A 112 5.76 11.46 -7.65
N ILE A 113 4.86 12.42 -7.44
CA ILE A 113 3.50 12.17 -7.00
C ILE A 113 2.59 12.17 -8.22
N TYR A 114 1.92 11.06 -8.41
CA TYR A 114 1.02 10.84 -9.55
C TYR A 114 -0.43 10.82 -9.10
N LEU A 115 -1.29 11.39 -9.91
CA LEU A 115 -2.74 11.34 -9.78
C LEU A 115 -3.32 10.62 -10.99
N TYR A 116 -4.09 9.57 -10.71
CA TYR A 116 -4.86 8.85 -11.71
C TYR A 116 -6.34 9.12 -11.52
N ASN A 117 -7.02 9.54 -12.58
CA ASN A 117 -8.47 9.68 -12.61
C ASN A 117 -9.07 8.48 -13.36
N ARG A 118 -9.86 7.67 -12.66
CA ARG A 118 -10.43 6.43 -13.19
C ARG A 118 -11.47 6.67 -14.29
N ASP A 119 -12.26 7.76 -14.19
CA ASP A 119 -13.32 8.04 -15.16
C ASP A 119 -12.74 8.47 -16.50
N THR A 120 -11.70 9.31 -16.49
CA THR A 120 -11.02 9.77 -17.70
C THR A 120 -9.85 8.89 -18.12
N ARG A 121 -9.41 7.95 -17.25
CA ARG A 121 -8.21 7.10 -17.42
C ARG A 121 -6.92 7.89 -17.63
N GLN A 122 -6.88 9.10 -17.08
CA GLN A 122 -5.72 9.99 -17.20
C GLN A 122 -4.81 9.84 -16.00
N LEU A 123 -3.53 9.66 -16.27
CA LEU A 123 -2.44 9.69 -15.31
C LEU A 123 -1.67 11.00 -15.48
N ARG A 124 -1.44 11.73 -14.38
CA ARG A 124 -0.67 12.97 -14.37
C ARG A 124 0.37 12.95 -13.26
N ASN A 125 1.56 13.45 -13.53
CA ASN A 125 2.54 13.77 -12.50
C ASN A 125 2.21 15.16 -11.93
N LEU A 126 1.87 15.24 -10.65
CA LEU A 126 1.55 16.50 -9.96
C LEU A 126 2.80 17.31 -9.60
N THR A 127 3.95 16.64 -9.52
CA THR A 127 5.22 17.21 -9.08
C THR A 127 6.27 17.26 -10.19
N GLU A 128 5.83 17.25 -11.46
CA GLU A 128 6.73 17.23 -12.63
C GLU A 128 7.72 18.40 -12.64
N ASN A 129 7.30 19.58 -12.14
CA ASN A 129 8.12 20.80 -12.09
C ASN A 129 8.82 21.00 -10.73
N LEU A 130 8.64 20.07 -9.77
CA LEU A 130 9.23 20.16 -8.45
C LEU A 130 10.61 19.50 -8.45
N GLN A 131 11.66 20.25 -8.15
CA GLN A 131 13.03 19.73 -8.06
C GLN A 131 13.33 19.27 -6.62
N ALA A 132 12.62 18.26 -6.16
CA ALA A 132 12.75 17.71 -4.81
C ALA A 132 12.34 16.25 -4.79
N ASP A 133 12.83 15.49 -3.83
CA ASP A 133 12.30 14.17 -3.56
C ASP A 133 10.92 14.29 -2.90
N VAL A 134 10.00 13.43 -3.32
CA VAL A 134 8.62 13.40 -2.84
C VAL A 134 8.19 11.99 -2.51
N ARG A 135 7.30 11.82 -1.49
CA ARG A 135 6.82 10.52 -1.05
C ARG A 135 5.54 10.61 -0.22
N ASN A 136 4.98 9.45 0.11
CA ASN A 136 3.88 9.27 1.07
C ASN A 136 2.65 10.16 0.80
N PRO A 137 2.09 10.15 -0.43
CA PRO A 137 0.91 10.93 -0.71
C PRO A 137 -0.32 10.39 0.02
N THR A 138 -1.21 11.30 0.37
CA THR A 138 -2.56 11.01 0.85
C THR A 138 -3.55 11.92 0.15
N ILE A 139 -4.83 11.55 0.17
CA ILE A 139 -5.90 12.29 -0.49
C ILE A 139 -7.10 12.44 0.43
N SER A 140 -7.79 13.57 0.36
CA SER A 140 -9.05 13.78 1.08
C SER A 140 -10.17 12.87 0.55
N ALA A 141 -11.18 12.61 1.38
CA ALA A 141 -12.31 11.74 1.04
C ALA A 141 -13.00 12.16 -0.27
N ASP A 142 -13.17 13.47 -0.48
CA ASP A 142 -13.79 14.07 -1.69
C ASP A 142 -12.83 14.13 -2.90
N GLY A 143 -11.56 13.74 -2.73
CA GLY A 143 -10.56 13.76 -3.79
C GLY A 143 -10.06 15.15 -4.19
N SER A 144 -10.37 16.19 -3.41
CA SER A 144 -10.03 17.58 -3.77
C SER A 144 -8.63 18.01 -3.32
N THR A 145 -8.13 17.44 -2.23
CA THR A 145 -6.90 17.85 -1.55
C THR A 145 -5.94 16.68 -1.46
N ILE A 146 -4.70 16.91 -1.87
CA ILE A 146 -3.61 15.93 -1.82
C ILE A 146 -2.52 16.49 -0.93
N ALA A 147 -2.07 15.71 0.07
CA ALA A 147 -0.91 16.05 0.89
C ALA A 147 0.19 15.01 0.67
N PHE A 148 1.43 15.44 0.69
CA PHE A 148 2.59 14.56 0.55
C PHE A 148 3.83 15.16 1.21
N GLU A 149 4.86 14.37 1.40
CA GLU A 149 6.14 14.82 1.93
C GLU A 149 7.04 15.30 0.78
N SER A 150 7.74 16.43 0.99
CA SER A 150 8.70 17.00 0.04
C SER A 150 9.98 17.43 0.74
N SER A 151 11.12 17.23 0.09
CA SER A 151 12.45 17.66 0.58
C SER A 151 12.91 19.00 0.00
N GLU A 152 12.02 19.81 -0.61
CA GLU A 152 12.33 21.04 -1.33
C GLU A 152 13.16 22.03 -0.51
N ASN A 153 12.91 22.14 0.80
CA ASN A 153 13.60 23.05 1.70
C ASN A 153 14.82 22.44 2.41
N GLY A 154 15.32 21.29 1.95
CA GLY A 154 16.44 20.57 2.56
C GLY A 154 16.06 19.72 3.79
N GLN A 155 14.80 19.70 4.16
CA GLN A 155 14.19 18.83 5.16
C GLN A 155 12.86 18.28 4.63
N TRP A 156 12.32 17.25 5.27
CA TRP A 156 11.02 16.70 4.88
C TRP A 156 9.90 17.55 5.49
N ASP A 157 9.14 18.22 4.63
CA ASP A 157 7.98 19.04 4.98
C ASP A 157 6.71 18.47 4.34
N ILE A 158 5.55 18.74 4.94
CA ILE A 158 4.25 18.43 4.34
C ILE A 158 3.86 19.58 3.40
N VAL A 159 3.57 19.23 2.16
CA VAL A 159 3.00 20.13 1.15
C VAL A 159 1.62 19.70 0.76
N ILE A 160 0.77 20.64 0.39
CA ILE A 160 -0.63 20.41 0.07
C ILE A 160 -0.92 20.94 -1.33
N TYR A 161 -1.50 20.11 -2.17
CA TYR A 161 -1.90 20.44 -3.54
C TYR A 161 -3.40 20.23 -3.72
N ASP A 162 -4.00 20.99 -4.62
CA ASP A 162 -5.31 20.64 -5.15
C ASP A 162 -5.20 19.54 -6.21
N ARG A 163 -6.34 18.97 -6.59
CA ARG A 163 -6.38 17.93 -7.63
C ARG A 163 -5.91 18.40 -9.02
N SER A 164 -5.76 19.72 -9.24
CA SER A 164 -5.20 20.25 -10.49
C SER A 164 -3.66 20.27 -10.49
N GLY A 165 -3.02 19.96 -9.34
CA GLY A 165 -1.58 20.02 -9.14
C GLY A 165 -1.09 21.41 -8.74
N LYS A 166 -2.00 22.29 -8.27
CA LYS A 166 -1.64 23.62 -7.78
C LYS A 166 -1.37 23.58 -6.27
N PRO A 167 -0.24 24.11 -5.79
CA PRO A 167 0.03 24.24 -4.37
C PRO A 167 -1.05 25.07 -3.65
N LEU A 168 -1.50 24.58 -2.51
CA LEU A 168 -2.41 25.29 -1.62
C LEU A 168 -1.60 25.94 -0.51
N PRO A 169 -1.86 27.24 -0.19
CA PRO A 169 -1.17 27.92 0.88
C PRO A 169 -1.55 27.29 2.24
N ILE A 170 -0.55 26.99 3.07
CA ILE A 170 -0.78 26.62 4.47
C ILE A 170 -0.94 27.94 5.23
N PRO A 171 -2.07 28.17 5.93
CA PRO A 171 -2.23 29.36 6.74
C PRO A 171 -1.18 29.35 7.86
N ILE A 172 -0.28 30.33 7.88
CA ILE A 172 0.59 30.59 9.01
C ILE A 172 -0.28 31.29 10.05
N GLN A 173 -0.50 30.65 11.20
CA GLN A 173 -1.15 31.27 12.36
C GLN A 173 -0.13 32.08 13.16
#